data_b6ddb4d71a92dbba66dcef7b43a2aeae
#
_entry.id   b6ddb4d71a92dbba66dcef7b43a2aeae
#
_cell.length_a   1.000
_cell.length_b   1.000
_cell.length_c   1.000
_cell.angle_alpha   90.00
_cell.angle_beta   90.00
_cell.angle_gamma   90.00
#
_symmetry.space_group_name_H-M   'P 1'
#
loop_
_entity.id
_entity.type
_entity.pdbx_description
1 polymer ?
#
loop_
_entity_poly.entity_id
_entity_poly.type
_entity_poly.pdbx_seq_one_letter_code
_entity_poly.pdbx_strand_id
1 'polypeptide(L)'
;MKTEANNRSALETLDARLKTLLPEEYRDSYEAMQPKPMGSAPLKYDADGLVAWDEMWGSFCDLAMAGGPPHKGALLEPGREVDIDAEYGRYDSAAEEICRGIRMVTGLRSYMSPTPGWVCVTCLGDAMAGWLHRAIVMENVAARRRGAVLELPVAPHFRLEKEIKNVITVIAKTCHYWLGHMPREQQQAIAELFVTMAGESPLLEPDLSSHDEERAGKVAALIHRDTGLSRSNHRYPGWLGLECPGVRAAVWMMRALVASNVLSRREGTTLFVPINATTDPNGAIAARTFADIYRSASARRVL
;
A
#
# COMPACT_ATOMS: atom_id res chain seq x y z
N MET A 1 18.67 -31.51 7.04
CA MET A 1 17.46 -32.20 6.53
C MET A 1 16.14 -31.63 7.06
N LYS A 2 15.78 -31.64 8.37
CA LYS A 2 14.50 -31.06 8.84
C LYS A 2 14.37 -29.54 8.60
N THR A 3 15.44 -28.78 8.76
CA THR A 3 15.47 -27.33 8.56
C THR A 3 15.31 -26.94 7.08
N GLU A 4 15.93 -27.69 6.17
CA GLU A 4 15.85 -27.46 4.72
C GLU A 4 14.46 -27.82 4.15
N ALA A 5 13.84 -28.89 4.66
CA ALA A 5 12.47 -29.25 4.30
C ALA A 5 11.46 -28.20 4.79
N ASN A 6 11.64 -27.68 6.00
CA ASN A 6 10.79 -26.61 6.53
C ASN A 6 10.93 -25.30 5.75
N ASN A 7 12.16 -24.93 5.35
CA ASN A 7 12.42 -23.75 4.54
C ASN A 7 11.80 -23.87 3.14
N ARG A 8 11.86 -25.05 2.53
CA ARG A 8 11.23 -25.29 1.22
C ARG A 8 9.71 -25.14 1.29
N SER A 9 9.07 -25.73 2.29
CA SER A 9 7.62 -25.62 2.50
C SER A 9 7.16 -24.18 2.74
N ALA A 10 7.94 -23.38 3.50
CA ALA A 10 7.64 -21.97 3.74
C ALA A 10 7.75 -21.14 2.45
N LEU A 11 8.75 -21.42 1.60
CA LEU A 11 8.91 -20.75 0.31
C LEU A 11 7.79 -21.10 -0.66
N GLU A 12 7.36 -22.36 -0.72
CA GLU A 12 6.24 -22.80 -1.55
C GLU A 12 4.91 -22.14 -1.12
N THR A 13 4.69 -22.02 0.19
CA THR A 13 3.54 -21.31 0.75
C THR A 13 3.56 -19.82 0.37
N LEU A 14 4.70 -19.17 0.51
CA LEU A 14 4.85 -17.76 0.14
C LEU A 14 4.58 -17.54 -1.36
N ASP A 15 5.10 -18.43 -2.23
CA ASP A 15 4.87 -18.36 -3.67
C ASP A 15 3.39 -18.53 -4.03
N ALA A 16 2.72 -19.49 -3.40
CA ALA A 16 1.29 -19.68 -3.60
C ALA A 16 0.49 -18.41 -3.22
N ARG A 17 0.83 -17.78 -2.08
CA ARG A 17 0.21 -16.53 -1.64
C ARG A 17 0.48 -15.38 -2.60
N LEU A 18 1.71 -15.21 -3.05
CA LEU A 18 2.09 -14.18 -4.02
C LEU A 18 1.32 -14.35 -5.34
N LYS A 19 1.24 -15.57 -5.86
CA LYS A 19 0.47 -15.89 -7.07
C LYS A 19 -1.01 -15.60 -6.92
N THR A 20 -1.58 -15.86 -5.74
CA THR A 20 -2.99 -15.58 -5.45
C THR A 20 -3.25 -14.08 -5.38
N LEU A 21 -2.38 -13.32 -4.68
CA LEU A 21 -2.58 -11.88 -4.41
C LEU A 21 -2.26 -10.98 -5.59
N LEU A 22 -1.32 -11.37 -6.46
CA LEU A 22 -0.86 -10.52 -7.55
C LEU A 22 -1.73 -10.73 -8.80
N PRO A 23 -2.12 -9.64 -9.49
CA PRO A 23 -2.59 -9.71 -10.86
C PRO A 23 -1.58 -10.44 -11.74
N GLU A 24 -2.06 -11.12 -12.78
CA GLU A 24 -1.22 -11.99 -13.61
C GLU A 24 -0.01 -11.25 -14.18
N GLU A 25 -0.19 -10.01 -14.60
CA GLU A 25 0.83 -9.15 -15.17
C GLU A 25 2.01 -8.85 -14.23
N TYR A 26 1.82 -9.03 -12.92
CA TYR A 26 2.84 -8.75 -11.91
C TYR A 26 3.46 -10.00 -11.28
N ARG A 27 3.04 -11.19 -11.66
CA ARG A 27 3.52 -12.43 -11.03
C ARG A 27 5.01 -12.69 -11.27
N ASP A 28 5.50 -12.34 -12.44
CA ASP A 28 6.86 -12.67 -12.88
C ASP A 28 7.76 -11.45 -13.19
N SER A 29 7.26 -10.22 -13.03
CA SER A 29 7.92 -9.02 -13.56
C SER A 29 8.69 -8.19 -12.53
N TYR A 30 9.38 -8.83 -11.58
CA TYR A 30 10.14 -8.06 -10.55
C TYR A 30 11.32 -7.27 -11.10
N GLU A 31 11.91 -7.73 -12.18
CA GLU A 31 13.21 -7.26 -12.65
C GLU A 31 13.13 -6.05 -13.56
N ALA A 32 12.04 -5.93 -14.29
CA ALA A 32 11.86 -4.90 -15.32
C ALA A 32 11.01 -3.71 -14.88
N MET A 33 10.51 -3.69 -13.63
CA MET A 33 9.60 -2.64 -13.19
C MET A 33 10.34 -1.33 -12.95
N GLN A 34 10.28 -0.46 -13.95
CA GLN A 34 10.66 0.95 -13.79
C GLN A 34 9.46 1.72 -13.22
N PRO A 35 9.63 2.41 -12.08
CA PRO A 35 8.59 3.31 -11.59
C PRO A 35 8.30 4.38 -12.64
N LYS A 36 7.06 4.48 -13.10
CA LYS A 36 6.63 5.60 -13.95
C LYS A 36 5.85 6.59 -13.10
N PRO A 37 6.26 7.88 -13.07
CA PRO A 37 5.54 8.87 -12.30
C PRO A 37 4.16 9.11 -12.92
N MET A 38 3.12 8.91 -12.13
CA MET A 38 1.73 9.23 -12.53
C MET A 38 1.49 10.72 -12.74
N GLY A 39 2.43 11.56 -12.33
CA GLY A 39 2.38 13.00 -12.49
C GLY A 39 2.61 13.52 -13.91
N SER A 40 2.92 12.66 -14.87
CA SER A 40 3.23 13.07 -16.25
C SER A 40 1.99 13.38 -17.10
N ALA A 41 0.80 12.88 -16.73
CA ALA A 41 -0.43 13.19 -17.46
C ALA A 41 -1.01 14.53 -16.99
N PRO A 42 -1.24 15.49 -17.89
CA PRO A 42 -1.92 16.75 -17.56
C PRO A 42 -3.37 16.50 -17.17
N LEU A 43 -3.94 17.40 -16.36
CA LEU A 43 -5.37 17.40 -16.08
C LEU A 43 -6.15 17.71 -17.37
N LYS A 44 -7.27 17.03 -17.55
CA LYS A 44 -8.28 17.35 -18.55
C LYS A 44 -9.47 17.96 -17.83
N TYR A 45 -10.11 18.93 -18.47
CA TYR A 45 -11.26 19.63 -17.92
C TYR A 45 -12.46 19.45 -18.85
N ASP A 46 -13.64 19.31 -18.25
CA ASP A 46 -14.92 19.29 -18.96
C ASP A 46 -15.38 20.70 -19.36
N ALA A 47 -16.58 20.79 -19.95
CA ALA A 47 -17.14 22.06 -20.40
C ALA A 47 -17.46 23.04 -19.24
N ASP A 48 -17.63 22.54 -18.04
CA ASP A 48 -17.92 23.32 -16.83
C ASP A 48 -16.63 23.73 -16.09
N GLY A 49 -15.46 23.35 -16.62
CA GLY A 49 -14.15 23.64 -16.05
C GLY A 49 -13.78 22.74 -14.87
N LEU A 50 -14.50 21.63 -14.65
CA LEU A 50 -14.18 20.61 -13.65
C LEU A 50 -13.26 19.55 -14.26
N VAL A 51 -12.46 18.88 -13.40
CA VAL A 51 -11.58 17.83 -13.90
C VAL A 51 -12.38 16.63 -14.38
N ALA A 52 -12.18 16.22 -15.63
CA ALA A 52 -12.76 15.05 -16.27
C ALA A 52 -11.93 13.79 -15.90
N TRP A 53 -12.12 13.29 -14.67
CA TRP A 53 -11.32 12.19 -14.12
C TRP A 53 -11.46 10.88 -14.88
N ASP A 54 -12.64 10.60 -15.41
CA ASP A 54 -12.94 9.43 -16.24
C ASP A 54 -12.20 9.49 -17.60
N GLU A 55 -12.15 10.66 -18.24
CA GLU A 55 -11.36 10.84 -19.46
C GLU A 55 -9.85 10.72 -19.20
N MET A 56 -9.40 11.27 -18.08
CA MET A 56 -8.01 11.12 -17.68
C MET A 56 -7.66 9.65 -17.47
N TRP A 57 -8.47 8.93 -16.74
CA TRP A 57 -8.24 7.52 -16.47
C TRP A 57 -8.24 6.69 -17.76
N GLY A 58 -9.21 6.88 -18.64
CA GLY A 58 -9.29 6.20 -19.94
C GLY A 58 -8.03 6.40 -20.81
N SER A 59 -7.41 7.60 -20.78
CA SER A 59 -6.15 7.88 -21.49
C SER A 59 -4.91 7.34 -20.81
N PHE A 60 -5.00 6.97 -19.54
CA PHE A 60 -3.87 6.71 -18.65
C PHE A 60 -3.74 5.25 -18.24
N CYS A 61 -4.82 4.50 -18.31
CA CYS A 61 -4.90 3.13 -17.86
C CYS A 61 -3.89 2.25 -18.63
N ASP A 62 -3.81 2.35 -19.95
CA ASP A 62 -2.86 1.58 -20.75
C ASP A 62 -1.40 1.90 -20.40
N LEU A 63 -1.08 3.17 -20.15
CA LEU A 63 0.25 3.59 -19.73
C LEU A 63 0.59 3.09 -18.33
N ALA A 64 -0.36 3.16 -17.40
CA ALA A 64 -0.20 2.65 -16.04
C ALA A 64 -0.01 1.13 -16.04
N MET A 65 -0.75 0.42 -16.90
CA MET A 65 -0.66 -1.02 -17.08
C MET A 65 0.68 -1.44 -17.68
N ALA A 66 1.13 -0.77 -18.74
CA ALA A 66 2.41 -1.06 -19.40
C ALA A 66 3.65 -0.73 -18.57
N GLY A 67 3.53 0.20 -17.63
CA GLY A 67 4.65 0.69 -16.81
C GLY A 67 4.79 0.08 -15.43
N GLY A 68 3.90 -0.81 -15.04
CA GLY A 68 3.83 -1.30 -13.67
C GLY A 68 3.27 -0.27 -12.69
N PRO A 69 3.24 -0.57 -11.37
CA PRO A 69 2.71 0.36 -10.40
C PRO A 69 3.53 1.65 -10.37
N PRO A 70 2.89 2.81 -10.48
CA PRO A 70 3.59 4.06 -10.27
C PRO A 70 3.99 4.16 -8.79
N HIS A 71 5.26 4.45 -8.56
CA HIS A 71 5.74 4.73 -7.21
C HIS A 71 5.72 6.23 -6.96
N LYS A 72 5.14 6.59 -5.85
CA LYS A 72 5.20 7.93 -5.32
C LYS A 72 6.49 8.12 -4.52
N GLY A 73 7.05 9.31 -4.55
CA GLY A 73 8.26 9.60 -3.81
C GLY A 73 8.05 9.44 -2.30
N ALA A 74 7.13 10.21 -1.74
CA ALA A 74 6.80 10.21 -0.31
C ALA A 74 5.41 9.64 -0.04
N LEU A 75 5.20 9.16 1.19
CA LEU A 75 3.88 8.73 1.66
C LEU A 75 2.91 9.91 1.62
N LEU A 76 1.73 9.71 1.03
CA LEU A 76 0.61 10.61 1.20
C LEU A 76 -0.09 10.26 2.52
N GLU A 77 -0.02 11.19 3.46
CA GLU A 77 -0.57 11.04 4.81
C GLU A 77 -1.85 11.86 4.98
N PRO A 78 -2.73 11.48 5.92
CA PRO A 78 -3.89 12.30 6.27
C PRO A 78 -3.45 13.63 6.88
N GLY A 79 -4.26 14.67 6.69
CA GLY A 79 -4.05 15.96 7.34
C GLY A 79 -4.14 15.82 8.87
N ARG A 80 -3.30 16.55 9.59
CA ARG A 80 -3.42 16.65 11.04
C ARG A 80 -4.62 17.53 11.40
N GLU A 81 -5.29 17.22 12.49
CA GLU A 81 -6.49 17.93 12.92
C GLU A 81 -6.25 19.45 13.03
N VAL A 82 -5.11 19.85 13.61
CA VAL A 82 -4.73 21.27 13.74
C VAL A 82 -4.59 21.99 12.38
N ASP A 83 -4.09 21.29 11.34
CA ASP A 83 -3.94 21.87 10.01
C ASP A 83 -5.30 21.94 9.29
N ILE A 84 -6.16 20.96 9.54
CA ILE A 84 -7.54 20.91 9.02
C ILE A 84 -8.37 22.05 9.61
N ASP A 85 -8.30 22.27 10.92
CA ASP A 85 -9.03 23.34 11.60
C ASP A 85 -8.56 24.72 11.10
N ALA A 86 -7.26 24.88 10.86
CA ALA A 86 -6.70 26.13 10.38
C ALA A 86 -7.10 26.46 8.92
N GLU A 87 -7.27 25.45 8.07
CA GLU A 87 -7.56 25.60 6.63
C GLU A 87 -8.77 24.77 6.19
N TYR A 88 -9.84 24.77 6.98
CA TYR A 88 -11.00 23.89 6.78
C TYR A 88 -11.61 23.99 5.37
N GLY A 89 -11.74 25.20 4.80
CA GLY A 89 -12.28 25.36 3.44
C GLY A 89 -11.45 24.67 2.35
N ARG A 90 -10.13 24.66 2.50
CA ARG A 90 -9.25 23.94 1.55
C ARG A 90 -9.35 22.42 1.75
N TYR A 91 -9.44 21.97 2.99
CA TYR A 91 -9.65 20.57 3.33
C TYR A 91 -10.96 20.06 2.74
N ASP A 92 -12.06 20.79 2.94
CA ASP A 92 -13.39 20.44 2.46
C ASP A 92 -13.40 20.33 0.93
N SER A 93 -12.87 21.32 0.22
CA SER A 93 -12.76 21.31 -1.24
C SER A 93 -11.91 20.14 -1.75
N ALA A 94 -10.81 19.80 -1.07
CA ALA A 94 -9.97 18.67 -1.44
C ALA A 94 -10.69 17.33 -1.22
N ALA A 95 -11.44 17.20 -0.12
CA ALA A 95 -12.21 16.01 0.18
C ALA A 95 -13.38 15.79 -0.78
N GLU A 96 -14.11 16.85 -1.12
CA GLU A 96 -15.18 16.81 -2.13
C GLU A 96 -14.65 16.38 -3.49
N GLU A 97 -13.52 16.95 -3.93
CA GLU A 97 -12.93 16.63 -5.23
C GLU A 97 -12.39 15.19 -5.28
N ILE A 98 -11.74 14.70 -4.21
CA ILE A 98 -11.33 13.30 -4.11
C ILE A 98 -12.56 12.39 -4.18
N CYS A 99 -13.62 12.68 -3.42
CA CYS A 99 -14.85 11.90 -3.45
C CYS A 99 -15.50 11.93 -4.84
N ARG A 100 -15.54 13.08 -5.51
CA ARG A 100 -16.06 13.23 -6.88
C ARG A 100 -15.26 12.38 -7.86
N GLY A 101 -13.95 12.51 -7.84
CA GLY A 101 -13.05 11.76 -8.72
C GLY A 101 -13.16 10.25 -8.51
N ILE A 102 -13.19 9.78 -7.28
CA ILE A 102 -13.36 8.35 -6.97
C ILE A 102 -14.67 7.81 -7.57
N ARG A 103 -15.78 8.52 -7.41
CA ARG A 103 -17.08 8.10 -7.99
C ARG A 103 -17.00 8.01 -9.50
N MET A 104 -16.38 9.00 -10.15
CA MET A 104 -16.26 9.03 -11.62
C MET A 104 -15.43 7.87 -12.16
N VAL A 105 -14.29 7.57 -11.56
CA VAL A 105 -13.34 6.57 -12.10
C VAL A 105 -13.61 5.13 -11.64
N THR A 106 -14.34 4.93 -10.55
CA THR A 106 -14.56 3.58 -9.98
C THR A 106 -16.02 3.18 -9.89
N GLY A 107 -16.95 4.12 -9.95
CA GLY A 107 -18.37 3.90 -9.65
C GLY A 107 -18.67 3.61 -8.18
N LEU A 108 -17.67 3.56 -7.30
CA LEU A 108 -17.86 3.26 -5.89
C LEU A 108 -18.38 4.49 -5.13
N ARG A 109 -19.25 4.24 -4.14
CA ARG A 109 -19.73 5.31 -3.25
C ARG A 109 -18.56 5.82 -2.41
N SER A 110 -18.36 7.14 -2.43
CA SER A 110 -17.35 7.82 -1.61
C SER A 110 -17.96 9.05 -0.92
N TYR A 111 -17.47 9.33 0.30
CA TYR A 111 -17.97 10.39 1.16
C TYR A 111 -16.91 10.76 2.21
N MET A 112 -17.04 11.93 2.83
CA MET A 112 -16.16 12.37 3.89
C MET A 112 -16.26 11.44 5.11
N SER A 113 -15.11 11.03 5.65
CA SER A 113 -15.08 10.27 6.90
C SER A 113 -15.50 11.13 8.09
N PRO A 114 -16.19 10.58 9.11
CA PRO A 114 -16.38 11.26 10.37
C PRO A 114 -15.06 11.53 11.12
N THR A 115 -13.98 10.85 10.74
CA THR A 115 -12.64 11.11 11.27
C THR A 115 -11.93 12.10 10.36
N PRO A 116 -11.48 13.27 10.87
CA PRO A 116 -10.73 14.25 10.09
C PRO A 116 -9.50 13.64 9.39
N GLY A 117 -9.17 14.16 8.22
CA GLY A 117 -8.05 13.68 7.41
C GLY A 117 -8.35 12.50 6.49
N TRP A 118 -9.61 12.02 6.44
CA TRP A 118 -9.97 10.83 5.67
C TRP A 118 -11.24 11.01 4.84
N VAL A 119 -11.28 10.30 3.72
CA VAL A 119 -12.47 10.05 2.91
C VAL A 119 -12.76 8.57 2.85
N CYS A 120 -14.03 8.19 2.96
CA CYS A 120 -14.50 6.80 2.93
C CYS A 120 -14.85 6.36 1.51
N VAL A 121 -14.55 5.11 1.18
CA VAL A 121 -14.95 4.43 -0.04
C VAL A 121 -15.60 3.11 0.32
N THR A 122 -16.85 2.91 -0.09
CA THR A 122 -17.56 1.64 0.12
C THR A 122 -17.23 0.66 -0.99
N CYS A 123 -16.45 -0.37 -0.67
CA CYS A 123 -16.10 -1.45 -1.58
C CYS A 123 -17.25 -2.46 -1.73
N LEU A 124 -17.18 -3.32 -2.75
CA LEU A 124 -18.18 -4.36 -3.02
C LEU A 124 -18.18 -5.50 -1.99
N GLY A 125 -17.16 -5.55 -1.13
CA GLY A 125 -17.05 -6.52 -0.04
C GLY A 125 -15.70 -6.44 0.67
N ASP A 126 -15.57 -7.19 1.76
CA ASP A 126 -14.38 -7.19 2.63
C ASP A 126 -13.11 -7.66 1.90
N ALA A 127 -13.23 -8.62 0.99
CA ALA A 127 -12.10 -9.11 0.22
C ALA A 127 -11.54 -8.03 -0.71
N MET A 128 -12.43 -7.31 -1.43
CA MET A 128 -12.03 -6.17 -2.25
C MET A 128 -11.35 -5.10 -1.39
N ALA A 129 -11.98 -4.66 -0.29
CA ALA A 129 -11.43 -3.65 0.58
C ALA A 129 -10.07 -4.07 1.16
N GLY A 130 -9.92 -5.33 1.57
CA GLY A 130 -8.67 -5.89 2.09
C GLY A 130 -7.55 -5.95 1.06
N TRP A 131 -7.88 -6.25 -0.19
CA TRP A 131 -6.90 -6.27 -1.27
C TRP A 131 -6.51 -4.85 -1.70
N LEU A 132 -7.50 -3.95 -1.90
CA LEU A 132 -7.24 -2.55 -2.22
C LEU A 132 -6.40 -1.86 -1.15
N HIS A 133 -6.71 -2.11 0.14
CA HIS A 133 -5.93 -1.57 1.25
C HIS A 133 -4.43 -1.90 1.10
N ARG A 134 -4.10 -3.17 0.88
CA ARG A 134 -2.72 -3.61 0.69
C ARG A 134 -2.08 -2.99 -0.56
N ALA A 135 -2.79 -3.00 -1.68
CA ALA A 135 -2.29 -2.47 -2.95
C ALA A 135 -2.05 -0.95 -2.90
N ILE A 136 -2.95 -0.19 -2.26
CA ILE A 136 -2.85 1.27 -2.13
C ILE A 136 -1.70 1.67 -1.22
N VAL A 137 -1.51 0.97 -0.09
CA VAL A 137 -0.37 1.22 0.80
C VAL A 137 0.96 0.96 0.08
N MET A 138 1.08 -0.09 -0.73
CA MET A 138 2.26 -0.34 -1.56
C MET A 138 2.55 0.78 -2.58
N GLU A 139 1.55 1.60 -2.92
CA GLU A 139 1.68 2.78 -3.79
C GLU A 139 1.99 4.09 -3.02
N ASN A 140 2.40 4.00 -1.75
CA ASN A 140 2.71 5.14 -0.87
C ASN A 140 1.52 6.10 -0.66
N VAL A 141 0.32 5.57 -0.58
CA VAL A 141 -0.86 6.30 -0.11
C VAL A 141 -1.31 5.64 1.20
N ALA A 142 -1.40 6.42 2.26
CA ALA A 142 -1.93 5.93 3.52
C ALA A 142 -3.36 5.42 3.31
N ALA A 143 -3.66 4.29 3.89
CA ALA A 143 -5.02 3.75 3.85
C ALA A 143 -5.29 2.99 5.13
N ARG A 144 -6.55 2.90 5.50
CA ARG A 144 -7.02 2.04 6.59
C ARG A 144 -8.38 1.46 6.21
N ARG A 145 -8.80 0.40 6.90
CA ARG A 145 -9.99 -0.35 6.53
C ARG A 145 -10.84 -0.71 7.74
N ARG A 146 -12.15 -0.63 7.57
CA ARG A 146 -13.14 -1.16 8.52
C ARG A 146 -14.19 -1.96 7.75
N GLY A 147 -14.10 -3.29 7.81
CA GLY A 147 -14.95 -4.15 6.99
C GLY A 147 -14.77 -3.86 5.50
N ALA A 148 -15.87 -3.62 4.79
CA ALA A 148 -15.87 -3.25 3.38
C ALA A 148 -15.63 -1.75 3.11
N VAL A 149 -15.40 -0.92 4.14
CA VAL A 149 -15.08 0.50 3.97
C VAL A 149 -13.59 0.71 4.02
N LEU A 150 -13.06 1.30 2.95
CA LEU A 150 -11.69 1.79 2.84
C LEU A 150 -11.68 3.28 3.13
N GLU A 151 -10.69 3.76 3.88
CA GLU A 151 -10.45 5.18 4.11
C GLU A 151 -9.14 5.59 3.45
N LEU A 152 -9.16 6.71 2.71
CA LEU A 152 -8.04 7.29 1.99
C LEU A 152 -7.71 8.68 2.53
N PRO A 153 -6.44 9.12 2.47
CA PRO A 153 -6.01 10.35 3.09
C PRO A 153 -6.49 11.58 2.32
N VAL A 154 -6.76 12.63 3.04
CA VAL A 154 -6.98 13.97 2.53
C VAL A 154 -6.37 14.99 3.49
N ALA A 155 -5.81 16.07 2.95
CA ALA A 155 -5.21 17.15 3.75
C ALA A 155 -5.42 18.51 3.09
N PRO A 156 -5.42 19.61 3.86
CA PRO A 156 -5.63 20.96 3.32
C PRO A 156 -4.59 21.37 2.26
N HIS A 157 -3.37 20.85 2.38
CA HIS A 157 -2.27 21.15 1.46
C HIS A 157 -2.28 20.31 0.18
N PHE A 158 -3.24 19.40 0.02
CA PHE A 158 -3.35 18.57 -1.19
C PHE A 158 -3.71 19.45 -2.40
N ARG A 159 -2.91 19.32 -3.46
CA ARG A 159 -3.06 20.06 -4.71
C ARG A 159 -3.69 19.15 -5.76
N LEU A 160 -4.51 19.76 -6.59
CA LEU A 160 -5.28 19.07 -7.61
C LEU A 160 -4.40 18.27 -8.58
N GLU A 161 -3.31 18.88 -9.05
CA GLU A 161 -2.41 18.28 -10.05
C GLU A 161 -1.45 17.24 -9.46
N LYS A 162 -1.40 17.08 -8.15
CA LYS A 162 -0.42 16.21 -7.50
C LYS A 162 -1.07 15.24 -6.51
N GLU A 163 -1.33 15.68 -5.28
CA GLU A 163 -1.75 14.80 -4.21
C GLU A 163 -3.18 14.26 -4.47
N ILE A 164 -4.14 15.12 -4.83
CA ILE A 164 -5.52 14.72 -5.17
C ILE A 164 -5.52 13.75 -6.35
N LYS A 165 -4.83 14.12 -7.45
CA LYS A 165 -4.68 13.27 -8.63
C LYS A 165 -4.06 11.91 -8.25
N ASN A 166 -3.08 11.92 -7.35
CA ASN A 166 -2.43 10.70 -6.92
C ASN A 166 -3.36 9.77 -6.14
N VAL A 167 -4.18 10.29 -5.23
CA VAL A 167 -5.17 9.49 -4.49
C VAL A 167 -6.19 8.88 -5.46
N ILE A 168 -6.77 9.69 -6.36
CA ILE A 168 -7.78 9.24 -7.31
C ILE A 168 -7.22 8.19 -8.27
N THR A 169 -6.02 8.41 -8.81
CA THR A 169 -5.42 7.47 -9.77
C THR A 169 -4.98 6.16 -9.12
N VAL A 170 -4.56 6.16 -7.86
CA VAL A 170 -4.20 4.92 -7.17
C VAL A 170 -5.43 4.04 -6.96
N ILE A 171 -6.54 4.62 -6.48
CA ILE A 171 -7.75 3.82 -6.30
C ILE A 171 -8.37 3.41 -7.64
N ALA A 172 -8.33 4.26 -8.66
CA ALA A 172 -8.78 3.91 -10.00
C ALA A 172 -8.02 2.68 -10.53
N LYS A 173 -6.69 2.71 -10.47
CA LYS A 173 -5.81 1.62 -10.88
C LYS A 173 -6.09 0.33 -10.10
N THR A 174 -6.13 0.40 -8.78
CA THR A 174 -6.34 -0.79 -7.96
C THR A 174 -7.74 -1.38 -8.15
N CYS A 175 -8.78 -0.55 -8.28
CA CYS A 175 -10.12 -1.01 -8.65
C CYS A 175 -10.14 -1.64 -10.04
N HIS A 176 -9.44 -1.06 -11.01
CA HIS A 176 -9.35 -1.61 -12.37
C HIS A 176 -8.73 -3.01 -12.38
N TYR A 177 -7.67 -3.25 -11.60
CA TYR A 177 -7.12 -4.60 -11.43
C TYR A 177 -8.13 -5.55 -10.80
N TRP A 178 -8.75 -5.14 -9.69
CA TRP A 178 -9.71 -6.00 -8.99
C TRP A 178 -10.91 -6.38 -9.87
N LEU A 179 -11.49 -5.41 -10.57
CA LEU A 179 -12.73 -5.61 -11.34
C LEU A 179 -12.49 -6.13 -12.76
N GLY A 180 -11.38 -5.76 -13.40
CA GLY A 180 -11.13 -6.02 -14.82
C GLY A 180 -10.08 -7.10 -15.12
N HIS A 181 -9.12 -7.33 -14.20
CA HIS A 181 -7.99 -8.24 -14.43
C HIS A 181 -7.94 -9.43 -13.49
N MET A 182 -8.74 -9.43 -12.43
CA MET A 182 -8.86 -10.59 -11.54
C MET A 182 -10.16 -11.31 -11.79
N PRO A 183 -10.15 -12.55 -12.31
CA PRO A 183 -11.37 -13.34 -12.46
C PRO A 183 -11.99 -13.64 -11.09
N ARG A 184 -13.28 -13.96 -11.08
CA ARG A 184 -14.04 -14.23 -9.83
C ARG A 184 -13.42 -15.32 -8.97
N GLU A 185 -12.87 -16.34 -9.61
CA GLU A 185 -12.17 -17.44 -8.95
C GLU A 185 -10.94 -16.94 -8.17
N GLN A 186 -10.18 -16.00 -8.74
CA GLN A 186 -9.06 -15.38 -8.03
C GLN A 186 -9.54 -14.49 -6.89
N GLN A 187 -10.59 -13.68 -7.10
CA GLN A 187 -11.17 -12.86 -6.04
C GLN A 187 -11.65 -13.70 -4.85
N GLN A 188 -12.27 -14.85 -5.12
CA GLN A 188 -12.69 -15.80 -4.09
C GLN A 188 -11.48 -16.44 -3.39
N ALA A 189 -10.47 -16.88 -4.14
CA ALA A 189 -9.23 -17.41 -3.57
C ALA A 189 -8.52 -16.39 -2.66
N ILE A 190 -8.55 -15.09 -3.01
CA ILE A 190 -8.05 -14.02 -2.16
C ILE A 190 -8.87 -13.89 -0.87
N ALA A 191 -10.20 -13.99 -0.94
CA ALA A 191 -11.05 -13.95 0.24
C ALA A 191 -10.73 -15.10 1.22
N GLU A 192 -10.61 -16.32 0.71
CA GLU A 192 -10.24 -17.51 1.48
C GLU A 192 -8.82 -17.39 2.08
N LEU A 193 -7.87 -16.87 1.28
CA LEU A 193 -6.52 -16.60 1.74
C LEU A 193 -6.50 -15.59 2.90
N PHE A 194 -7.30 -14.52 2.84
CA PHE A 194 -7.35 -13.53 3.93
C PHE A 194 -7.92 -14.12 5.21
N VAL A 195 -8.90 -15.02 5.13
CA VAL A 195 -9.40 -15.77 6.30
C VAL A 195 -8.29 -16.64 6.89
N THR A 196 -7.58 -17.38 6.05
CA THR A 196 -6.45 -18.22 6.47
C THR A 196 -5.36 -17.40 7.16
N MET A 197 -4.92 -16.31 6.51
CA MET A 197 -3.89 -15.43 7.04
C MET A 197 -4.29 -14.76 8.37
N ALA A 198 -5.57 -14.36 8.50
CA ALA A 198 -6.08 -13.79 9.74
C ALA A 198 -6.12 -14.81 10.89
N GLY A 199 -6.35 -16.09 10.59
CA GLY A 199 -6.26 -17.19 11.56
C GLY A 199 -4.84 -17.48 12.03
N GLU A 200 -3.83 -17.20 11.21
CA GLU A 200 -2.42 -17.38 11.56
C GLU A 200 -1.87 -16.19 12.39
N SER A 201 -2.18 -14.98 11.98
CA SER A 201 -1.74 -13.74 12.61
C SER A 201 -2.64 -12.57 12.18
N PRO A 202 -2.96 -11.61 13.04
CA PRO A 202 -3.62 -10.39 12.61
C PRO A 202 -2.77 -9.66 11.58
N LEU A 203 -3.43 -8.90 10.69
CA LEU A 203 -2.70 -8.01 9.77
C LEU A 203 -1.94 -6.98 10.60
N LEU A 204 -0.62 -6.95 10.45
CA LEU A 204 0.19 -5.92 11.07
C LEU A 204 0.12 -4.64 10.22
N GLU A 205 -0.45 -3.60 10.81
CA GLU A 205 -0.67 -2.28 10.21
C GLU A 205 0.06 -1.20 11.01
N PRO A 206 0.43 -0.05 10.40
CA PRO A 206 1.07 1.03 11.13
C PRO A 206 0.10 1.71 12.11
N ASP A 207 0.60 2.13 13.24
CA ASP A 207 -0.10 3.09 14.09
C ASP A 207 0.20 4.50 13.60
N LEU A 208 -0.66 5.03 12.73
CA LEU A 208 -0.48 6.34 12.11
C LEU A 208 -0.66 7.52 13.10
N SER A 209 -1.08 7.25 14.32
CA SER A 209 -1.27 8.27 15.36
C SER A 209 -0.02 8.50 16.21
N SER A 210 0.99 7.64 16.09
CA SER A 210 2.12 7.59 17.01
C SER A 210 3.49 7.58 16.31
N HIS A 211 4.41 8.39 16.86
CA HIS A 211 5.85 8.30 16.61
C HIS A 211 6.53 7.59 17.77
N ASP A 212 6.49 6.26 17.81
CA ASP A 212 7.17 5.45 18.83
C ASP A 212 8.62 5.18 18.41
N GLU A 213 9.47 6.16 18.62
CA GLU A 213 10.89 6.11 18.22
C GLU A 213 11.68 5.05 19.02
N GLU A 214 11.34 4.82 20.28
CA GLU A 214 11.97 3.80 21.11
C GLU A 214 11.67 2.40 20.55
N ARG A 215 10.41 2.12 20.23
CA ARG A 215 10.00 0.86 19.62
C ARG A 215 10.61 0.67 18.23
N ALA A 216 10.58 1.70 17.40
CA ALA A 216 11.21 1.67 16.09
C ALA A 216 12.71 1.35 16.18
N GLY A 217 13.41 1.91 17.16
CA GLY A 217 14.81 1.59 17.46
C GLY A 217 15.03 0.13 17.88
N LYS A 218 14.16 -0.41 18.75
CA LYS A 218 14.22 -1.81 19.17
C LYS A 218 14.01 -2.77 18.01
N VAL A 219 12.96 -2.53 17.18
CA VAL A 219 12.68 -3.36 16.00
C VAL A 219 13.81 -3.28 14.99
N ALA A 220 14.36 -2.08 14.73
CA ALA A 220 15.50 -1.89 13.84
C ALA A 220 16.72 -2.68 14.30
N ALA A 221 17.02 -2.68 15.61
CA ALA A 221 18.14 -3.45 16.18
C ALA A 221 17.96 -4.97 16.00
N LEU A 222 16.73 -5.48 16.18
CA LEU A 222 16.40 -6.89 15.94
C LEU A 222 16.59 -7.26 14.47
N ILE A 223 16.08 -6.45 13.55
CA ILE A 223 16.22 -6.68 12.10
C ILE A 223 17.69 -6.58 11.69
N HIS A 224 18.42 -5.56 12.17
CA HIS A 224 19.84 -5.40 11.85
C HIS A 224 20.66 -6.61 12.27
N ARG A 225 20.42 -7.12 13.47
CA ARG A 225 21.11 -8.34 13.97
C ARG A 225 20.94 -9.54 13.03
N ASP A 226 19.74 -9.72 12.47
CA ASP A 226 19.38 -10.92 11.72
C ASP A 226 19.62 -10.76 10.20
N THR A 227 19.78 -9.50 9.69
CA THR A 227 19.89 -9.20 8.25
C THR A 227 21.09 -8.32 7.87
N GLY A 228 21.67 -7.60 8.81
CA GLY A 228 22.69 -6.58 8.54
C GLY A 228 22.16 -5.26 7.95
N LEU A 229 20.85 -5.15 7.66
CA LEU A 229 20.29 -3.95 7.05
C LEU A 229 20.25 -2.78 8.04
N SER A 230 20.56 -1.59 7.55
CA SER A 230 20.56 -0.37 8.33
C SER A 230 19.20 0.31 8.32
N ARG A 231 18.89 1.01 9.42
CA ARG A 231 17.73 1.87 9.51
C ARG A 231 17.89 3.09 8.60
N SER A 232 16.81 3.45 7.89
CA SER A 232 16.70 4.68 7.11
C SER A 232 16.54 5.93 7.99
N ASN A 233 16.89 7.08 7.44
CA ASN A 233 16.66 8.38 8.06
C ASN A 233 15.23 8.92 7.88
N HIS A 234 14.40 8.27 7.04
CA HIS A 234 12.99 8.65 6.87
C HIS A 234 12.19 8.40 8.15
N ARG A 235 11.33 9.35 8.48
CA ARG A 235 10.49 9.29 9.68
C ARG A 235 9.02 9.50 9.29
N TYR A 236 8.23 8.46 9.48
CA TYR A 236 6.78 8.48 9.29
C TYR A 236 6.11 7.87 10.51
N PRO A 237 4.96 8.40 10.97
CA PRO A 237 4.19 7.81 12.06
C PRO A 237 3.89 6.33 11.76
N GLY A 238 4.17 5.46 12.72
CA GLY A 238 3.91 4.04 12.61
C GLY A 238 4.77 3.26 11.60
N TRP A 239 5.82 3.85 11.01
CA TRP A 239 6.66 3.19 10.03
C TRP A 239 8.14 3.18 10.41
N LEU A 240 8.78 2.04 10.20
CA LEU A 240 10.23 1.87 10.28
C LEU A 240 10.78 1.64 8.86
N GLY A 241 11.64 2.54 8.39
CA GLY A 241 12.35 2.40 7.12
C GLY A 241 13.67 1.61 7.28
N LEU A 242 13.94 0.73 6.33
CA LEU A 242 15.14 -0.12 6.26
C LEU A 242 15.75 -0.03 4.86
N GLU A 243 17.07 0.14 4.77
CA GLU A 243 17.77 0.26 3.50
C GLU A 243 18.03 -1.10 2.88
N CYS A 244 17.36 -1.40 1.75
CA CYS A 244 17.58 -2.60 1.00
C CYS A 244 18.78 -2.45 0.02
N PRO A 245 19.41 -3.57 -0.39
CA PRO A 245 20.56 -3.54 -1.31
C PRO A 245 20.25 -2.95 -2.69
N GLY A 246 18.97 -2.97 -3.10
CA GLY A 246 18.55 -2.44 -4.38
C GLY A 246 17.02 -2.43 -4.53
N VAL A 247 16.55 -1.78 -5.60
CA VAL A 247 15.11 -1.65 -5.90
C VAL A 247 14.44 -3.01 -6.09
N ARG A 248 15.11 -3.96 -6.74
CA ARG A 248 14.61 -5.33 -6.95
C ARG A 248 14.32 -6.02 -5.61
N ALA A 249 15.28 -5.98 -4.69
CA ALA A 249 15.13 -6.53 -3.35
C ALA A 249 13.96 -5.87 -2.60
N ALA A 250 13.91 -4.54 -2.61
CA ALA A 250 12.85 -3.78 -1.93
C ALA A 250 11.46 -4.11 -2.49
N VAL A 251 11.29 -4.22 -3.81
CA VAL A 251 10.01 -4.59 -4.45
C VAL A 251 9.58 -6.00 -4.08
N TRP A 252 10.49 -6.97 -4.19
CA TRP A 252 10.18 -8.36 -3.89
C TRP A 252 9.82 -8.54 -2.40
N MET A 253 10.65 -8.00 -1.50
CA MET A 253 10.43 -8.10 -0.06
C MET A 253 9.15 -7.39 0.37
N MET A 254 8.82 -6.23 -0.21
CA MET A 254 7.56 -5.53 0.04
C MET A 254 6.36 -6.43 -0.25
N ARG A 255 6.32 -7.06 -1.41
CA ARG A 255 5.23 -7.98 -1.80
C ARG A 255 5.19 -9.22 -0.90
N ALA A 256 6.34 -9.79 -0.57
CA ALA A 256 6.46 -10.95 0.30
C ALA A 256 5.99 -10.65 1.73
N LEU A 257 6.29 -9.48 2.29
CA LEU A 257 5.78 -9.02 3.57
C LEU A 257 4.25 -8.89 3.56
N VAL A 258 3.69 -8.28 2.51
CA VAL A 258 2.24 -8.16 2.35
C VAL A 258 1.56 -9.53 2.24
N ALA A 259 2.17 -10.48 1.53
CA ALA A 259 1.73 -11.87 1.45
C ALA A 259 1.93 -12.65 2.77
N SER A 260 2.69 -12.10 3.70
CA SER A 260 2.89 -12.61 5.06
C SER A 260 2.12 -11.83 6.14
N ASN A 261 1.07 -11.13 5.73
CA ASN A 261 0.17 -10.35 6.59
C ASN A 261 0.83 -9.17 7.33
N VAL A 262 1.90 -8.62 6.77
CA VAL A 262 2.57 -7.41 7.23
C VAL A 262 2.44 -6.34 6.16
N LEU A 263 1.71 -5.25 6.41
CA LEU A 263 1.66 -4.14 5.47
C LEU A 263 3.08 -3.62 5.22
N SER A 264 3.34 -3.29 3.97
CA SER A 264 4.66 -2.79 3.59
C SER A 264 4.54 -1.84 2.41
N ARG A 265 5.45 -0.89 2.34
CA ARG A 265 5.61 0.07 1.26
C ARG A 265 7.09 0.41 1.06
N ARG A 266 7.43 1.10 -0.01
CA ARG A 266 8.82 1.51 -0.26
C ARG A 266 8.95 2.90 -0.87
N GLU A 267 10.09 3.51 -0.67
CA GLU A 267 10.56 4.72 -1.35
C GLU A 267 11.97 4.45 -1.90
N GLY A 268 12.08 4.34 -3.21
CA GLY A 268 13.34 3.90 -3.81
C GLY A 268 13.78 2.52 -3.30
N THR A 269 14.90 2.46 -2.60
CA THR A 269 15.45 1.26 -1.94
C THR A 269 15.04 1.12 -0.48
N THR A 270 14.47 2.16 0.12
CA THR A 270 14.00 2.10 1.50
C THR A 270 12.69 1.33 1.59
N LEU A 271 12.67 0.24 2.32
CA LEU A 271 11.52 -0.61 2.60
C LEU A 271 10.96 -0.27 3.99
N PHE A 272 9.65 -0.03 4.06
CA PHE A 272 8.98 0.34 5.31
C PHE A 272 8.16 -0.82 5.86
N VAL A 273 8.30 -1.09 7.15
CA VAL A 273 7.48 -2.03 7.92
C VAL A 273 6.71 -1.33 9.02
N PRO A 274 5.52 -1.84 9.40
CA PRO A 274 4.69 -1.21 10.42
C PRO A 274 5.31 -1.29 11.80
N ILE A 275 5.07 -0.24 12.59
CA ILE A 275 5.26 -0.21 14.03
C ILE A 275 3.90 0.02 14.68
N ASN A 276 3.48 -0.91 15.53
CA ASN A 276 2.17 -0.85 16.19
C ASN A 276 2.25 -1.48 17.58
N ALA A 277 2.08 -0.66 18.61
CA ALA A 277 2.16 -1.08 20.00
C ALA A 277 1.04 -2.04 20.42
N THR A 278 -0.11 -1.96 19.77
CA THR A 278 -1.29 -2.76 20.11
C THR A 278 -1.20 -4.17 19.54
N THR A 279 -0.84 -4.30 18.25
CA THR A 279 -0.81 -5.59 17.54
C THR A 279 0.54 -6.29 17.62
N ASP A 280 1.63 -5.54 17.82
CA ASP A 280 3.00 -6.08 17.98
C ASP A 280 3.75 -5.35 19.12
N PRO A 281 3.36 -5.57 20.38
CA PRO A 281 3.87 -4.81 21.54
C PRO A 281 5.40 -4.83 21.67
N ASN A 282 6.03 -5.91 21.24
CA ASN A 282 7.49 -6.10 21.34
C ASN A 282 8.22 -5.94 20.01
N GLY A 283 7.51 -5.67 18.90
CA GLY A 283 8.08 -5.62 17.56
C GLY A 283 8.57 -6.97 17.03
N ALA A 284 8.19 -8.06 17.70
CA ALA A 284 8.70 -9.40 17.39
C ALA A 284 8.10 -9.98 16.11
N ILE A 285 6.83 -9.65 15.81
CA ILE A 285 6.15 -10.10 14.58
C ILE A 285 6.82 -9.43 13.38
N ALA A 286 6.96 -8.10 13.40
CA ALA A 286 7.63 -7.34 12.34
C ALA A 286 9.05 -7.83 12.09
N ALA A 287 9.86 -7.93 13.17
CA ALA A 287 11.26 -8.30 13.07
C ALA A 287 11.45 -9.73 12.54
N ARG A 288 10.71 -10.70 13.08
CA ARG A 288 10.81 -12.10 12.65
C ARG A 288 10.35 -12.28 11.22
N THR A 289 9.18 -11.74 10.86
CA THR A 289 8.67 -11.85 9.50
C THR A 289 9.63 -11.21 8.49
N PHE A 290 10.18 -10.04 8.83
CA PHE A 290 11.17 -9.39 7.97
C PHE A 290 12.43 -10.25 7.78
N ALA A 291 12.97 -10.82 8.84
CA ALA A 291 14.16 -11.69 8.77
C ALA A 291 13.89 -12.96 7.96
N ASP A 292 12.71 -13.57 8.09
CA ASP A 292 12.30 -14.75 7.29
C ASP A 292 12.21 -14.41 5.80
N ILE A 293 11.62 -13.26 5.47
CA ILE A 293 11.51 -12.77 4.09
C ILE A 293 12.90 -12.42 3.53
N TYR A 294 13.77 -11.80 4.31
CA TYR A 294 15.14 -11.50 3.90
C TYR A 294 15.94 -12.78 3.58
N ARG A 295 15.85 -13.82 4.42
CA ARG A 295 16.44 -15.12 4.13
C ARG A 295 15.89 -15.76 2.86
N SER A 296 14.58 -15.63 2.65
CA SER A 296 13.91 -16.10 1.42
C SER A 296 14.42 -15.36 0.17
N ALA A 297 14.59 -14.03 0.27
CA ALA A 297 15.13 -13.19 -0.79
C ALA A 297 16.59 -13.57 -1.14
N SER A 298 17.41 -13.82 -0.10
CA SER A 298 18.78 -14.28 -0.24
C SER A 298 18.85 -15.65 -0.96
N ALA A 299 18.05 -16.61 -0.52
CA ALA A 299 17.98 -17.95 -1.12
C ALA A 299 17.58 -17.91 -2.60
N ARG A 300 16.78 -16.92 -3.00
CA ARG A 300 16.34 -16.67 -4.39
C ARG A 300 17.29 -15.79 -5.19
N ARG A 301 18.37 -15.30 -4.60
CA ARG A 301 19.30 -14.35 -5.25
C ARG A 301 18.61 -13.09 -5.74
N VAL A 302 17.67 -12.58 -4.94
CA VAL A 302 16.94 -11.33 -5.22
C VAL A 302 17.62 -10.12 -4.56
N LEU A 303 18.42 -10.36 -3.51
CA LEU A 303 19.21 -9.35 -2.82
C LEU A 303 20.35 -8.80 -3.67
#